data_7816334be6b7e16dbe67f1215fa90205
#
_entry.id   7816334be6b7e16dbe67f1215fa90205
#
_cell.length_a   1.000
_cell.length_b   1.000
_cell.length_c   1.000
_cell.angle_alpha   90.00
_cell.angle_beta   90.00
_cell.angle_gamma   90.00
#
_symmetry.space_group_name_H-M   'P 1'
#
loop_
_entity.id
_entity.type
_entity.pdbx_description
1 polymer ?
#
loop_
_entity_poly.entity_id
_entity_poly.type
_entity_poly.pdbx_seq_one_letter_code
_entity_poly.pdbx_strand_id
1 'polypeptide(L)'
;DGVYYTGGPKIPYELEKVFVNKAFIGVSGIDLKAGLTIYDLTQLNLYTSICKIAHQIILVSDKTKFGRQSAHRLGPIKGYLHTVVTNKEIDPSYLRAMEQMGIEIVTA
;
A
#
# COMPACT_ATOMS: atom_id res chain seq x y z
N ASP A 1 -9.18 -15.19 -2.85
CA ASP A 1 -9.58 -14.84 -1.53
C ASP A 1 -9.17 -13.47 -1.02
N GLY A 2 -9.07 -12.50 -1.88
CA GLY A 2 -8.86 -11.14 -1.50
C GLY A 2 -9.86 -10.24 -2.15
N VAL A 3 -9.87 -9.00 -1.71
CA VAL A 3 -10.66 -7.96 -2.34
C VAL A 3 -9.69 -7.04 -3.05
N TYR A 4 -9.97 -6.76 -4.31
CA TYR A 4 -9.12 -5.92 -5.12
C TYR A 4 -9.85 -4.64 -5.47
N TYR A 5 -9.28 -3.50 -5.07
CA TYR A 5 -9.83 -2.19 -5.37
C TYR A 5 -8.84 -1.38 -6.16
N THR A 6 -9.29 -0.82 -7.27
CA THR A 6 -8.46 0.04 -8.11
C THR A 6 -8.91 1.49 -8.06
N GLY A 7 -9.89 1.76 -7.23
CA GLY A 7 -10.46 3.08 -7.10
C GLY A 7 -11.97 2.95 -6.99
N GLY A 8 -12.61 4.09 -6.83
CA GLY A 8 -14.05 4.11 -6.66
C GLY A 8 -14.42 5.18 -5.66
N PRO A 9 -15.67 5.63 -5.69
CA PRO A 9 -16.06 6.78 -4.87
C PRO A 9 -16.03 6.46 -3.38
N LYS A 10 -16.41 5.26 -2.99
CA LYS A 10 -16.35 4.85 -1.59
C LYS A 10 -16.69 3.39 -1.43
N ILE A 11 -16.31 2.85 -0.28
CA ILE A 11 -16.62 1.46 0.08
C ILE A 11 -18.07 1.39 0.54
N PRO A 12 -18.85 0.41 0.05
CA PRO A 12 -20.21 0.22 0.55
C PRO A 12 -20.23 0.00 2.05
N TYR A 13 -21.28 0.48 2.70
CA TYR A 13 -21.41 0.38 4.14
C TYR A 13 -21.29 -1.06 4.66
N GLU A 14 -21.84 -2.00 3.93
CA GLU A 14 -21.81 -3.41 4.32
C GLU A 14 -20.39 -3.95 4.38
N LEU A 15 -19.51 -3.44 3.55
CA LEU A 15 -18.13 -3.92 3.51
C LEU A 15 -17.36 -3.53 4.76
N GLU A 16 -17.73 -2.44 5.42
CA GLU A 16 -17.07 -2.02 6.64
C GLU A 16 -17.31 -2.98 7.81
N LYS A 17 -18.26 -3.88 7.68
CA LYS A 17 -18.60 -4.84 8.72
C LYS A 17 -18.02 -6.21 8.48
N VAL A 18 -17.20 -6.37 7.45
CA VAL A 18 -16.58 -7.65 7.13
C VAL A 18 -15.07 -7.49 7.13
N PHE A 19 -14.38 -8.62 7.29
CA PHE A 19 -12.93 -8.65 7.15
C PHE A 19 -12.58 -9.28 5.81
N VAL A 20 -11.52 -8.78 5.18
CA VAL A 20 -10.99 -9.36 3.96
C VAL A 20 -9.61 -9.91 4.26
N ASN A 21 -9.23 -10.99 3.57
CA ASN A 21 -7.92 -11.61 3.82
C ASN A 21 -6.79 -10.73 3.31
N LYS A 22 -6.91 -10.24 2.10
CA LYS A 22 -5.85 -9.47 1.46
C LYS A 22 -6.43 -8.26 0.75
N ALA A 23 -5.79 -7.12 0.94
CA ALA A 23 -6.10 -5.91 0.19
C ALA A 23 -4.89 -5.57 -0.66
N PHE A 24 -5.11 -5.38 -1.95
CA PHE A 24 -4.06 -4.98 -2.88
C PHE A 24 -4.20 -3.48 -3.14
N ILE A 25 -3.15 -2.73 -2.88
CA ILE A 25 -3.20 -1.28 -3.04
C ILE A 25 -2.06 -0.81 -3.95
N GLY A 26 -2.28 0.33 -4.60
CA GLY A 26 -1.24 1.04 -5.33
C GLY A 26 -1.16 2.45 -4.80
N VAL A 27 0.04 3.01 -4.76
CA VAL A 27 0.25 4.35 -4.19
C VAL A 27 0.98 5.23 -5.19
N SER A 28 0.94 6.55 -4.94
CA SER A 28 1.63 7.51 -5.79
C SER A 28 3.08 7.71 -5.38
N GLY A 29 3.40 7.46 -4.13
CA GLY A 29 4.75 7.60 -3.63
C GLY A 29 5.02 6.75 -2.41
N ILE A 30 6.27 6.33 -2.27
CA ILE A 30 6.75 5.54 -1.14
C ILE A 30 8.03 6.21 -0.66
N ASP A 31 8.02 6.69 0.57
CA ASP A 31 9.17 7.37 1.16
C ASP A 31 9.43 6.81 2.54
N LEU A 32 10.71 6.57 2.88
CA LEU A 32 11.06 5.96 4.16
C LEU A 32 10.62 6.79 5.35
N LYS A 33 10.54 8.11 5.19
CA LYS A 33 10.11 9.00 6.27
C LYS A 33 8.62 9.31 6.18
N ALA A 34 8.17 9.76 5.01
CA ALA A 34 6.78 10.19 4.83
C ALA A 34 5.82 9.01 4.76
N GLY A 35 6.31 7.82 4.43
CA GLY A 35 5.47 6.65 4.31
C GLY A 35 4.83 6.54 2.95
N LEU A 36 3.61 6.00 2.93
CA LEU A 36 2.85 5.80 1.71
C LEU A 36 2.00 7.03 1.44
N THR A 37 2.07 7.54 0.23
CA THR A 37 1.33 8.76 -0.13
C THR A 37 0.54 8.54 -1.41
N ILE A 38 -0.60 9.21 -1.48
CA ILE A 38 -1.55 9.09 -2.58
C ILE A 38 -1.92 10.49 -3.03
N TYR A 39 -1.97 10.68 -4.34
CA TYR A 39 -2.33 11.98 -4.91
C TYR A 39 -3.82 12.26 -4.82
N ASP A 40 -4.65 11.25 -5.12
CA ASP A 40 -6.10 11.39 -5.24
C ASP A 40 -6.76 11.17 -3.87
N LEU A 41 -7.46 12.18 -3.38
CA LEU A 41 -8.11 12.13 -2.08
C LEU A 41 -9.21 11.07 -2.02
N THR A 42 -9.94 10.88 -3.10
CA THR A 42 -10.96 9.84 -3.17
C THR A 42 -10.36 8.46 -2.99
N GLN A 43 -9.25 8.22 -3.66
CA GLN A 43 -8.54 6.94 -3.54
C GLN A 43 -7.94 6.77 -2.15
N LEU A 44 -7.45 7.85 -1.54
CA LEU A 44 -6.95 7.81 -0.18
C LEU A 44 -8.04 7.34 0.78
N ASN A 45 -9.23 7.90 0.66
CA ASN A 45 -10.36 7.56 1.53
C ASN A 45 -10.78 6.11 1.34
N LEU A 46 -10.79 5.63 0.10
CA LEU A 46 -11.10 4.25 -0.20
C LEU A 46 -10.10 3.29 0.45
N TYR A 47 -8.81 3.56 0.25
CA TYR A 47 -7.77 2.69 0.82
C TYR A 47 -7.72 2.76 2.34
N THR A 48 -7.97 3.93 2.91
CA THR A 48 -8.03 4.05 4.37
C THR A 48 -9.09 3.13 4.95
N SER A 49 -10.24 3.05 4.29
CA SER A 49 -11.32 2.19 4.74
C SER A 49 -11.02 0.71 4.53
N ILE A 50 -10.53 0.34 3.35
CA ILE A 50 -10.31 -1.08 3.05
C ILE A 50 -9.15 -1.65 3.90
N CYS A 51 -8.14 -0.87 4.18
CA CYS A 51 -7.00 -1.34 4.96
C CYS A 51 -7.35 -1.56 6.42
N LYS A 52 -8.42 -0.95 6.92
CA LYS A 52 -8.88 -1.21 8.29
C LYS A 52 -9.41 -2.61 8.48
N ILE A 53 -9.96 -3.22 7.42
CA ILE A 53 -10.59 -4.54 7.51
C ILE A 53 -9.73 -5.64 6.91
N ALA A 54 -8.59 -5.31 6.35
CA ALA A 54 -7.73 -6.30 5.71
C ALA A 54 -6.81 -6.97 6.73
N HIS A 55 -6.67 -8.29 6.63
CA HIS A 55 -5.70 -9.02 7.42
C HIS A 55 -4.29 -8.80 6.90
N GLN A 56 -4.15 -8.65 5.60
CA GLN A 56 -2.86 -8.40 4.96
C GLN A 56 -3.00 -7.30 3.93
N ILE A 57 -2.04 -6.41 3.91
CA ILE A 57 -2.00 -5.31 2.94
C ILE A 57 -0.81 -5.55 2.02
N ILE A 58 -1.09 -5.65 0.74
CA ILE A 58 -0.11 -5.94 -0.30
C ILE A 58 -0.01 -4.73 -1.21
N LEU A 59 1.18 -4.13 -1.25
CA LEU A 59 1.45 -3.02 -2.15
C LEU A 59 1.96 -3.55 -3.46
N VAL A 60 1.34 -3.15 -4.55
CA VAL A 60 1.81 -3.46 -5.90
C VAL A 60 2.26 -2.15 -6.53
N SER A 61 3.54 -2.02 -6.82
CA SER A 61 4.09 -0.75 -7.28
C SER A 61 5.28 -0.98 -8.18
N ASP A 62 5.43 -0.13 -9.19
CA ASP A 62 6.67 -0.16 -9.96
C ASP A 62 7.75 0.63 -9.23
N LYS A 63 8.99 0.43 -9.67
CA LYS A 63 10.17 0.99 -9.00
C LYS A 63 10.18 2.52 -8.97
N THR A 64 9.46 3.17 -9.88
CA THR A 64 9.50 4.63 -9.99
C THR A 64 8.80 5.34 -8.84
N LYS A 65 8.00 4.63 -8.07
CA LYS A 65 7.28 5.23 -6.94
C LYS A 65 8.11 5.34 -5.68
N PHE A 66 9.21 4.60 -5.60
CA PHE A 66 10.08 4.63 -4.42
C PHE A 66 10.91 5.91 -4.41
N GLY A 67 10.94 6.57 -3.27
CA GLY A 67 11.60 7.85 -3.11
C GLY A 67 10.73 9.05 -3.46
N ARG A 68 9.48 8.84 -3.81
CA ARG A 68 8.54 9.91 -4.12
C ARG A 68 7.61 10.19 -2.97
N GLN A 69 7.16 11.43 -2.88
CA GLN A 69 6.16 11.85 -1.91
C GLN A 69 5.06 12.59 -2.66
N SER A 70 3.83 12.18 -2.43
CA SER A 70 2.67 12.80 -3.07
C SER A 70 1.84 13.57 -2.04
N ALA A 71 0.64 14.00 -2.42
CA ALA A 71 -0.10 15.01 -1.68
C ALA A 71 -0.62 14.55 -0.32
N HIS A 72 -1.09 13.30 -0.21
CA HIS A 72 -1.79 12.87 1.00
C HIS A 72 -1.18 11.60 1.56
N ARG A 73 -0.99 11.57 2.87
CA ARG A 73 -0.38 10.41 3.54
C ARG A 73 -1.44 9.35 3.83
N LEU A 74 -1.18 8.12 3.37
CA LEU A 74 -2.03 6.97 3.68
C LEU A 74 -1.63 6.35 5.03
N GLY A 75 -0.34 6.13 5.23
CA GLY A 75 0.15 5.53 6.45
C GLY A 75 1.64 5.27 6.41
N PRO A 76 2.21 4.74 7.49
CA PRO A 76 3.62 4.40 7.49
C PRO A 76 3.87 3.13 6.67
N ILE A 77 5.13 2.88 6.37
CA ILE A 77 5.50 1.62 5.72
C ILE A 77 5.50 0.50 6.77
N LYS A 78 6.25 0.71 7.85
CA LYS A 78 6.39 -0.27 8.92
C LYS A 78 5.09 -0.43 9.69
N GLY A 79 4.69 -1.67 9.88
CA GLY A 79 3.48 -1.97 10.63
C GLY A 79 2.19 -1.80 9.84
N TYR A 80 2.31 -1.36 8.59
CA TYR A 80 1.15 -1.15 7.72
C TYR A 80 1.12 -2.14 6.57
N LEU A 81 2.26 -2.30 5.88
CA LEU A 81 2.39 -3.22 4.76
C LEU A 81 2.89 -4.58 5.22
N HIS A 82 2.37 -5.62 4.61
CA HIS A 82 2.82 -6.99 4.85
C HIS A 82 3.69 -7.50 3.70
N THR A 83 3.35 -7.12 2.48
CA THR A 83 4.04 -7.58 1.28
C THR A 83 4.13 -6.43 0.28
N VAL A 84 5.25 -6.36 -0.42
CA VAL A 84 5.45 -5.43 -1.53
C VAL A 84 5.82 -6.23 -2.77
N VAL A 85 5.08 -6.01 -3.85
CA VAL A 85 5.37 -6.60 -5.16
C VAL A 85 5.85 -5.49 -6.07
N THR A 86 7.06 -5.61 -6.59
CA THR A 86 7.66 -4.55 -7.39
C THR A 86 8.64 -5.12 -8.43
N ASN A 87 9.34 -4.25 -9.13
CA ASN A 87 10.34 -4.63 -10.13
C ASN A 87 11.64 -5.06 -9.48
N LYS A 88 12.40 -5.89 -10.20
CA LYS A 88 13.71 -6.34 -9.74
C LYS A 88 14.68 -5.17 -9.57
N GLU A 89 14.47 -4.09 -10.31
CA GLU A 89 15.35 -2.93 -10.28
C GLU A 89 15.07 -1.96 -9.14
N ILE A 90 14.28 -2.36 -8.17
CA ILE A 90 14.03 -1.54 -6.99
C ILE A 90 15.35 -1.10 -6.35
N ASP A 91 15.37 0.14 -5.85
CA ASP A 91 16.52 0.68 -5.15
C ASP A 91 16.91 -0.25 -3.99
N PRO A 92 18.16 -0.73 -3.95
CA PRO A 92 18.58 -1.65 -2.89
C PRO A 92 18.43 -1.10 -1.48
N SER A 93 18.54 0.21 -1.29
CA SER A 93 18.37 0.80 0.03
C SER A 93 16.92 0.66 0.51
N TYR A 94 15.95 0.81 -0.38
CA TYR A 94 14.55 0.58 -0.04
C TYR A 94 14.27 -0.89 0.21
N LEU A 95 14.84 -1.76 -0.61
CA LEU A 95 14.69 -3.20 -0.43
C LEU A 95 15.15 -3.63 0.95
N ARG A 96 16.37 -3.23 1.33
CA ARG A 96 16.93 -3.59 2.63
C ARG A 96 16.12 -3.00 3.78
N ALA A 97 15.72 -1.74 3.67
CA ALA A 97 14.96 -1.09 4.73
C ALA A 97 13.63 -1.78 4.98
N MET A 98 12.92 -2.15 3.92
CA MET A 98 11.63 -2.80 4.06
C MET A 98 11.78 -4.24 4.58
N GLU A 99 12.83 -4.95 4.17
CA GLU A 99 13.09 -6.28 4.72
C GLU A 99 13.38 -6.21 6.22
N GLN A 100 14.10 -5.19 6.65
CA GLN A 100 14.36 -4.97 8.08
C GLN A 100 13.09 -4.64 8.86
N MET A 101 12.09 -4.10 8.19
CA MET A 101 10.79 -3.84 8.80
C MET A 101 9.90 -5.08 8.87
N GLY A 102 10.38 -6.22 8.37
CA GLY A 102 9.61 -7.45 8.38
C GLY A 102 8.66 -7.60 7.20
N ILE A 103 8.85 -6.82 6.15
CA ILE A 103 7.99 -6.86 4.97
C ILE A 103 8.54 -7.87 3.97
N GLU A 104 7.65 -8.72 3.44
CA GLU A 104 8.01 -9.64 2.38
C GLU A 104 8.10 -8.88 1.05
N ILE A 105 9.19 -9.07 0.33
CA ILE A 105 9.38 -8.41 -0.97
C ILE A 105 9.35 -9.47 -2.06
N VAL A 106 8.46 -9.25 -3.03
CA VAL A 106 8.33 -10.11 -4.20
C VAL A 106 8.70 -9.27 -5.42
N THR A 107 9.70 -9.70 -6.16
CA THR A 107 10.14 -8.96 -7.36
C THR A 107 9.83 -9.76 -8.62
N ALA A 108 9.53 -9.04 -9.66
CA ALA A 108 9.20 -9.64 -10.95
C ALA A 108 9.90 -8.92 -12.11
#